data_4fcd12d1c74c78bd74368bf5bb242a2e
#
_entry.id   4fcd12d1c74c78bd74368bf5bb242a2e
#
_cell.length_a   1.000
_cell.length_b   1.000
_cell.length_c   1.000
_cell.angle_alpha   90.00
_cell.angle_beta   90.00
_cell.angle_gamma   90.00
#
_symmetry.space_group_name_H-M   'P 1'
#
loop_
_entity.id
_entity.type
_entity.pdbx_description
1 polymer ?
#
loop_
_entity_poly.entity_id
_entity_poly.type
_entity_poly.pdbx_seq_one_letter_code
_entity_poly.pdbx_strand_id
1 'polypeptide(L)'
;MRVQTMERVVVVVDDDVSVRESLESLIRSARIEVSVFVSAEEFLNSERLREADCLVLDVNLPGMTGIALHRLLLARNCKVPAIFITAHSSDDRARSDARSEWTVAYLTKPFSEDEFLDAIHAALKWKPKTPAD
;
A
#
# COMPACT_ATOMS: atom_id res chain seq x y z
N MET A 1 10.90 27.72 -7.33
CA MET A 1 10.83 27.07 -7.19
C MET A 1 10.54 26.23 -7.08
N ARG A 2 10.20 25.77 -7.12
CA ARG A 2 9.80 24.93 -7.01
C ARG A 2 9.81 23.99 -6.66
N VAL A 3 9.55 23.62 -6.43
CA VAL A 3 9.33 22.67 -6.10
C VAL A 3 9.08 21.80 -6.05
N GLN A 4 8.85 21.46 -5.95
CA GLN A 4 8.51 20.55 -5.88
C GLN A 4 8.41 19.67 -5.80
N THR A 5 8.23 19.67 -6.01
CA THR A 5 7.95 18.89 -5.74
C THR A 5 7.82 17.71 -5.68
N MET A 6 7.69 17.21 -5.33
CA MET A 6 7.72 15.95 -5.16
C MET A 6 6.62 15.46 -4.52
N GLU A 7 5.55 15.48 -5.14
CA GLU A 7 4.38 14.93 -4.61
C GLU A 7 4.44 13.45 -4.67
N ARG A 8 4.44 12.82 -3.51
CA ARG A 8 4.34 11.39 -3.38
C ARG A 8 2.89 11.02 -3.26
N VAL A 9 2.48 9.94 -3.91
CA VAL A 9 1.09 9.48 -3.92
C VAL A 9 1.00 8.12 -3.24
N VAL A 10 0.19 8.04 -2.20
CA VAL A 10 -0.12 6.78 -1.54
C VAL A 10 -1.50 6.36 -2.01
N VAL A 11 -1.63 5.12 -2.40
CA VAL A 11 -2.91 4.55 -2.81
C VAL A 11 -3.38 3.58 -1.74
N VAL A 12 -4.61 3.75 -1.29
CA VAL A 12 -5.23 2.86 -0.30
C VAL A 12 -6.33 2.08 -0.99
N VAL A 13 -6.29 0.76 -0.88
CA VAL A 13 -7.34 -0.10 -1.42
C VAL A 13 -7.92 -0.91 -0.26
N ASP A 14 -9.17 -0.60 0.11
CA ASP A 14 -9.84 -1.26 1.23
C ASP A 14 -11.34 -1.11 1.00
N ASP A 15 -12.09 -2.19 1.16
CA ASP A 15 -13.52 -2.15 0.91
C ASP A 15 -14.32 -1.59 2.10
N ASP A 16 -13.68 -1.39 3.24
CA ASP A 16 -14.34 -0.83 4.43
C ASP A 16 -14.23 0.69 4.40
N VAL A 17 -15.38 1.37 4.33
CA VAL A 17 -15.39 2.83 4.22
C VAL A 17 -14.76 3.49 5.43
N SER A 18 -14.98 2.95 6.63
CA SER A 18 -14.41 3.55 7.84
C SER A 18 -12.90 3.48 7.83
N VAL A 19 -12.34 2.36 7.39
CA VAL A 19 -10.90 2.20 7.28
C VAL A 19 -10.34 3.16 6.24
N ARG A 20 -10.97 3.21 5.06
CA ARG A 20 -10.52 4.12 4.01
C ARG A 20 -10.47 5.57 4.49
N GLU A 21 -11.55 6.01 5.16
CA GLU A 21 -11.61 7.40 5.61
C GLU A 21 -10.58 7.69 6.69
N SER A 22 -10.38 6.75 7.60
CA SER A 22 -9.39 6.92 8.66
C SER A 22 -7.98 7.02 8.08
N LEU A 23 -7.65 6.11 7.17
CA LEU A 23 -6.32 6.10 6.58
C LEU A 23 -6.09 7.31 5.70
N GLU A 24 -7.11 7.68 4.94
CA GLU A 24 -7.01 8.87 4.09
C GLU A 24 -6.73 10.11 4.92
N SER A 25 -7.47 10.28 6.01
CA SER A 25 -7.29 11.42 6.89
C SER A 25 -5.89 11.45 7.50
N LEU A 26 -5.42 10.29 7.92
CA LEU A 26 -4.12 10.17 8.55
C LEU A 26 -2.99 10.50 7.56
N ILE A 27 -3.09 9.98 6.35
CA ILE A 27 -2.09 10.23 5.31
C ILE A 27 -2.07 11.71 4.94
N ARG A 28 -3.25 12.33 4.80
CA ARG A 28 -3.33 13.75 4.50
C ARG A 28 -2.73 14.62 5.61
N SER A 29 -2.89 14.17 6.85
CA SER A 29 -2.32 14.93 7.98
C SER A 29 -0.80 14.98 7.91
N ALA A 30 -0.19 14.01 7.22
CA ALA A 30 1.25 13.97 7.02
C ALA A 30 1.66 14.69 5.73
N ARG A 31 0.71 15.36 5.07
CA ARG A 31 0.94 16.16 3.86
C ARG A 31 1.39 15.30 2.68
N ILE A 32 0.79 14.12 2.58
CA ILE A 32 1.04 13.20 1.49
C ILE A 32 -0.24 13.08 0.69
N GLU A 33 -0.12 13.09 -0.62
CA GLU A 33 -1.30 12.91 -1.48
C GLU A 33 -1.78 11.47 -1.38
N VAL A 34 -3.10 11.28 -1.30
CA VAL A 34 -3.68 9.96 -1.16
C VAL A 34 -4.86 9.79 -2.10
N SER A 35 -4.96 8.62 -2.69
CA SER A 35 -6.13 8.21 -3.46
C SER A 35 -6.66 6.92 -2.86
N VAL A 36 -7.96 6.79 -2.76
CA VAL A 36 -8.57 5.62 -2.14
C VAL A 36 -9.46 4.89 -3.14
N PHE A 37 -9.47 3.58 -3.05
CA PHE A 37 -10.26 2.72 -3.93
C PHE A 37 -10.94 1.64 -3.12
N VAL A 38 -12.10 1.20 -3.59
CA VAL A 38 -12.91 0.18 -2.91
C VAL A 38 -12.43 -1.23 -3.23
N SER A 39 -11.79 -1.40 -4.38
CA SER A 39 -11.41 -2.72 -4.86
C SER A 39 -10.14 -2.63 -5.69
N ALA A 40 -9.49 -3.79 -5.82
CA ALA A 40 -8.32 -3.89 -6.70
C ALA A 40 -8.69 -3.56 -8.13
N GLU A 41 -9.85 -4.01 -8.56
CA GLU A 41 -10.31 -3.78 -9.94
C GLU A 41 -10.49 -2.30 -10.22
N GLU A 42 -11.05 -1.56 -9.25
CA GLU A 42 -11.22 -0.13 -9.42
C GLU A 42 -9.87 0.57 -9.57
N PHE A 43 -8.91 0.18 -8.75
CA PHE A 43 -7.57 0.76 -8.83
C PHE A 43 -6.91 0.44 -10.17
N LEU A 44 -7.01 -0.81 -10.62
CA LEU A 44 -6.39 -1.22 -11.88
C LEU A 44 -6.94 -0.46 -13.07
N ASN A 45 -8.19 0.00 -12.99
CA ASN A 45 -8.81 0.77 -14.06
C ASN A 45 -8.61 2.27 -13.92
N SER A 46 -7.87 2.71 -12.92
CA SER A 46 -7.69 4.12 -12.65
C SER A 46 -6.43 4.66 -13.31
N GLU A 47 -6.37 5.98 -13.42
CA GLU A 47 -5.17 6.64 -13.92
C GLU A 47 -4.06 6.66 -12.88
N ARG A 48 -4.40 6.39 -11.60
CA ARG A 48 -3.42 6.40 -10.53
C ARG A 48 -2.50 5.19 -10.53
N LEU A 49 -2.84 4.20 -11.35
CA LEU A 49 -2.08 2.96 -11.40
C LEU A 49 -0.57 3.20 -11.56
N ARG A 50 -0.20 4.13 -12.40
CA ARG A 50 1.21 4.39 -12.69
C ARG A 50 1.83 5.44 -11.80
N GLU A 51 1.02 6.11 -10.99
CA GLU A 51 1.50 7.22 -10.16
C GLU A 51 1.76 6.82 -8.72
N ALA A 52 1.33 5.65 -8.32
CA ALA A 52 1.44 5.23 -6.92
C ALA A 52 2.89 5.06 -6.49
N ASP A 53 3.28 5.72 -5.43
CA ASP A 53 4.59 5.57 -4.83
C ASP A 53 4.57 4.57 -3.68
N CYS A 54 3.39 4.27 -3.17
CA CYS A 54 3.19 3.33 -2.08
C CYS A 54 1.77 2.82 -2.15
N LEU A 55 1.58 1.53 -1.90
CA LEU A 55 0.26 0.92 -1.83
C LEU A 55 -0.03 0.48 -0.41
N VAL A 56 -1.24 0.76 0.05
CA VAL A 56 -1.75 0.24 1.31
C VAL A 56 -2.92 -0.66 0.94
N LEU A 57 -2.76 -1.96 1.15
CA LEU A 57 -3.67 -2.96 0.61
C LEU A 57 -4.25 -3.84 1.70
N ASP A 58 -5.58 -3.91 1.74
CA ASP A 58 -6.25 -4.87 2.58
C ASP A 58 -6.03 -6.26 1.99
N VAL A 59 -5.58 -7.19 2.82
CA VAL A 59 -5.35 -8.57 2.38
C VAL A 59 -6.65 -9.23 1.96
N ASN A 60 -7.76 -8.90 2.64
CA ASN A 60 -9.03 -9.59 2.45
C ASN A 60 -10.03 -8.85 1.58
N LEU A 61 -9.56 -8.25 0.50
CA LEU A 61 -10.46 -7.62 -0.45
C LEU A 61 -11.32 -8.67 -1.16
N PRO A 62 -12.60 -8.38 -1.39
CA PRO A 62 -13.41 -9.28 -2.20
C PRO A 62 -12.93 -9.22 -3.65
N GLY A 63 -13.10 -10.31 -4.36
CA GLY A 63 -12.59 -10.42 -5.73
C GLY A 63 -11.09 -10.62 -5.69
N MET A 64 -10.35 -9.72 -6.34
CA MET A 64 -8.90 -9.82 -6.32
C MET A 64 -8.37 -9.33 -4.96
N THR A 65 -7.62 -10.19 -4.27
CA THR A 65 -7.07 -9.84 -2.96
C THR A 65 -5.94 -8.84 -3.08
N GLY A 66 -5.59 -8.21 -1.95
CA GLY A 66 -4.47 -7.27 -1.96
C GLY A 66 -3.17 -7.92 -2.35
N ILE A 67 -2.94 -9.16 -1.90
CA ILE A 67 -1.72 -9.88 -2.24
C ILE A 67 -1.69 -10.18 -3.73
N ALA A 68 -2.82 -10.63 -4.29
CA ALA A 68 -2.90 -10.92 -5.72
C ALA A 68 -2.68 -9.67 -6.55
N LEU A 69 -3.22 -8.54 -6.09
CA LEU A 69 -3.02 -7.27 -6.79
C LEU A 69 -1.55 -6.90 -6.84
N HIS A 70 -0.86 -6.98 -5.72
CA HIS A 70 0.56 -6.62 -5.68
C HIS A 70 1.39 -7.53 -6.57
N ARG A 71 1.08 -8.84 -6.53
CA ARG A 71 1.77 -9.80 -7.40
C ARG A 71 1.55 -9.49 -8.87
N LEU A 72 0.33 -9.11 -9.22
CA LEU A 72 0.01 -8.76 -10.60
C LEU A 72 0.83 -7.55 -11.06
N LEU A 73 0.90 -6.53 -10.20
CA LEU A 73 1.67 -5.34 -10.54
C LEU A 73 3.14 -5.66 -10.71
N LEU A 74 3.70 -6.46 -9.81
CA LEU A 74 5.10 -6.84 -9.91
C LEU A 74 5.36 -7.66 -11.19
N ALA A 75 4.42 -8.54 -11.55
CA ALA A 75 4.54 -9.33 -12.78
C ALA A 75 4.50 -8.45 -14.02
N ARG A 76 3.87 -7.28 -13.93
CA ARG A 76 3.82 -6.32 -15.02
C ARG A 76 4.94 -5.30 -14.93
N ASN A 77 5.93 -5.59 -14.11
CA ASN A 77 7.10 -4.73 -13.91
C ASN A 77 6.73 -3.38 -13.30
N CYS A 78 5.61 -3.31 -12.59
CA CYS A 78 5.20 -2.13 -11.86
C CYS A 78 5.65 -2.33 -10.41
N LYS A 79 6.87 -1.91 -10.10
CA LYS A 79 7.50 -2.19 -8.82
C LYS A 79 7.20 -1.06 -7.85
N VAL A 80 6.24 -1.31 -6.98
CA VAL A 80 5.79 -0.32 -6.02
C VAL A 80 5.77 -0.96 -4.63
N PRO A 81 6.29 -0.25 -3.62
CA PRO A 81 6.28 -0.78 -2.27
C PRO A 81 4.87 -0.90 -1.72
N ALA A 82 4.61 -1.96 -0.97
CA ALA A 82 3.28 -2.23 -0.45
C ALA A 82 3.30 -2.45 1.06
N ILE A 83 2.26 -1.95 1.70
CA ILE A 83 1.97 -2.20 3.10
C ILE A 83 0.66 -2.98 3.10
N PHE A 84 0.70 -4.17 3.68
CA PHE A 84 -0.52 -5.00 3.77
C PHE A 84 -1.17 -4.81 5.12
N ILE A 85 -2.50 -4.77 5.12
CA ILE A 85 -3.28 -4.62 6.34
C ILE A 85 -4.21 -5.82 6.44
N THR A 86 -4.30 -6.41 7.62
CA THR A 86 -5.19 -7.55 7.84
C THR A 86 -5.87 -7.42 9.20
N ALA A 87 -7.08 -7.96 9.30
CA ALA A 87 -7.78 -8.07 10.56
C ALA A 87 -7.36 -9.32 11.34
N HIS A 88 -6.66 -10.25 10.68
CA HIS A 88 -6.32 -11.53 11.27
C HIS A 88 -4.82 -11.72 11.38
N SER A 89 -4.32 -11.63 12.62
CA SER A 89 -2.88 -11.75 12.86
C SER A 89 -2.35 -13.16 12.73
N SER A 90 -3.24 -14.15 12.81
CA SER A 90 -2.81 -15.54 12.84
C SER A 90 -2.71 -16.20 11.48
N ASP A 91 -2.90 -15.46 10.41
CA ASP A 91 -2.83 -16.04 9.08
C ASP A 91 -1.38 -16.02 8.57
N ASP A 92 -0.61 -17.01 9.02
CA ASP A 92 0.79 -17.10 8.63
C ASP A 92 0.95 -17.34 7.14
N ARG A 93 -0.03 -17.99 6.52
CA ARG A 93 0.03 -18.27 5.10
C ARG A 93 -0.09 -16.98 4.29
N ALA A 94 -1.06 -16.13 4.66
CA ALA A 94 -1.21 -14.86 3.97
C ALA A 94 0.03 -14.00 4.14
N ARG A 95 0.59 -13.98 5.36
CA ARG A 95 1.80 -13.21 5.61
C ARG A 95 2.96 -13.74 4.75
N SER A 96 3.08 -15.04 4.64
CA SER A 96 4.12 -15.66 3.82
C SER A 96 3.89 -15.34 2.34
N ASP A 97 2.64 -15.42 1.90
CA ASP A 97 2.29 -15.12 0.50
C ASP A 97 2.53 -13.66 0.15
N ALA A 98 2.47 -12.77 1.12
CA ALA A 98 2.67 -11.34 0.91
C ALA A 98 4.15 -10.96 0.76
N ARG A 99 5.06 -11.85 1.10
CA ARG A 99 6.48 -11.53 1.08
C ARG A 99 7.00 -11.27 -0.32
N SER A 100 7.72 -10.19 -0.46
CA SER A 100 8.46 -9.89 -1.69
C SER A 100 9.46 -8.80 -1.34
N GLU A 101 10.36 -8.50 -2.26
CA GLU A 101 11.32 -7.42 -2.08
C GLU A 101 10.61 -6.07 -1.94
N TRP A 102 9.36 -6.00 -2.37
CA TRP A 102 8.60 -4.76 -2.36
C TRP A 102 7.53 -4.74 -1.27
N THR A 103 7.55 -5.70 -0.35
CA THR A 103 6.67 -5.71 0.81
C THR A 103 7.37 -5.01 1.96
N VAL A 104 6.85 -3.85 2.34
CA VAL A 104 7.47 -3.02 3.37
C VAL A 104 7.01 -3.40 4.75
N ALA A 105 5.73 -3.68 4.91
CA ALA A 105 5.16 -3.98 6.21
C ALA A 105 3.90 -4.81 6.06
N TYR A 106 3.57 -5.52 7.12
CA TYR A 106 2.36 -6.31 7.22
C TYR A 106 1.75 -5.99 8.57
N LEU A 107 0.71 -5.17 8.56
CA LEU A 107 0.13 -4.64 9.79
C LEU A 107 -1.17 -5.34 10.13
N THR A 108 -1.32 -5.68 11.40
CA THR A 108 -2.53 -6.33 11.90
C THR A 108 -3.35 -5.31 12.65
N LYS A 109 -4.64 -5.25 12.36
CA LYS A 109 -5.55 -4.34 13.05
C LYS A 109 -5.82 -4.88 14.46
N PRO A 110 -5.89 -4.03 15.46
CA PRO A 110 -5.67 -2.59 15.39
C PRO A 110 -4.17 -2.25 15.42
N PHE A 111 -3.79 -1.21 14.73
CA PHE A 111 -2.42 -0.69 14.76
C PHE A 111 -2.48 0.78 15.12
N SER A 112 -1.40 1.32 15.67
CA SER A 112 -1.36 2.71 16.06
C SER A 112 -1.12 3.61 14.86
N GLU A 113 -1.45 4.89 15.02
CA GLU A 113 -1.17 5.87 13.99
C GLU A 113 0.33 5.95 13.70
N ASP A 114 1.13 5.91 14.78
CA ASP A 114 2.59 5.97 14.63
C ASP A 114 3.11 4.78 13.84
N GLU A 115 2.61 3.60 14.15
CA GLU A 115 2.98 2.38 13.45
C GLU A 115 2.69 2.49 11.97
N PHE A 116 1.50 2.99 11.65
CA PHE A 116 1.08 3.14 10.26
C PHE A 116 1.91 4.20 9.54
N LEU A 117 2.09 5.37 10.14
CA LEU A 117 2.85 6.44 9.50
C LEU A 117 4.32 6.07 9.34
N ASP A 118 4.88 5.34 10.29
CA ASP A 118 6.26 4.86 10.15
C ASP A 118 6.38 3.94 8.93
N ALA A 119 5.38 3.08 8.73
CA ALA A 119 5.37 2.19 7.57
C ALA A 119 5.26 2.99 6.27
N ILE A 120 4.41 4.03 6.25
CA ILE A 120 4.27 4.90 5.07
C ILE A 120 5.61 5.57 4.75
N HIS A 121 6.26 6.14 5.76
CA HIS A 121 7.53 6.82 5.51
C HIS A 121 8.60 5.85 5.04
N ALA A 122 8.61 4.64 5.60
CA ALA A 122 9.54 3.61 5.15
C ALA A 122 9.27 3.23 3.69
N ALA A 123 7.99 3.12 3.33
CA ALA A 123 7.62 2.75 1.97
C ALA A 123 8.03 3.83 0.96
N LEU A 124 7.86 5.09 1.33
CA LEU A 124 8.20 6.18 0.41
C LEU A 124 9.70 6.30 0.18
N LYS A 125 10.51 5.70 1.05
CA LYS A 125 11.95 5.66 0.89
C LYS A 125 12.46 4.29 0.47
N TRP A 126 11.55 3.39 0.16
CA TRP A 126 11.89 1.99 -0.04
C TRP A 126 12.77 1.76 -1.24
N LYS A 127 13.84 1.01 -1.03
CA LYS A 127 14.71 0.56 -2.09
C LYS A 127 15.06 -0.87 -1.77
N PRO A 128 14.61 -1.83 -2.56
CA PRO A 128 14.94 -3.21 -2.27
C PRO A 128 16.43 -3.42 -2.46
N LYS A 129 16.94 -4.42 -1.78
CA LYS A 129 18.30 -4.81 -2.00
C LYS A 129 18.41 -5.35 -3.39
N THR A 130 19.19 -4.70 -4.21
CA THR A 130 19.45 -5.23 -5.52
C THR A 130 20.81 -5.92 -5.47
N PRO A 131 20.99 -7.00 -6.24
CA PRO A 131 22.32 -7.57 -6.36
C PRO A 131 23.25 -6.51 -6.87
N ALA A 132 24.46 -6.53 -6.40
CA ALA A 132 25.44 -5.60 -6.86
C ALA A 132 25.63 -5.81 -8.36
N ASP A 133 25.54 -4.77 -9.07
CA ASP A 133 25.71 -4.87 -10.50
C ASP A 133 27.15 -4.78 -10.87
#